data_5cc2b4113174a467242c2be9bcc38e46
#
_entry.id   5cc2b4113174a467242c2be9bcc38e46
#
_cell.length_a   1.000
_cell.length_b   1.000
_cell.length_c   1.000
_cell.angle_alpha   90.00
_cell.angle_beta   90.00
_cell.angle_gamma   90.00
#
_symmetry.space_group_name_H-M   'P 1'
#
loop_
_entity.id
_entity.type
_entity.pdbx_description
1 polymer ?
#
loop_
_entity_poly.entity_id
_entity_poly.type
_entity_poly.pdbx_seq_one_letter_code
_entity_poly.pdbx_strand_id
1 'polypeptide(L)'
;LPPPPQLNARSFIVIDHESGRVLAALEPDSRQEPASLTKLMTAYVVFHSLKEGRIKLGDMVTVSENAWRQAAPKLGGSAMYIEVGTQVSIENLLQGMIVQSGNDATVALAEHVAGTEATFVQMMNSFAKRLGLTGTHFTDAAGMPNPEQYITARDAATLANALIREFPEYYKWY
;
A
#
# COMPACT_ATOMS: atom_id res chain seq x y z
N LEU A 1 -31.31 12.24 -0.18
CA LEU A 1 -30.22 11.97 0.75
C LEU A 1 -29.78 13.31 1.38
N PRO A 2 -29.51 13.37 2.68
CA PRO A 2 -28.96 14.58 3.27
C PRO A 2 -27.62 14.92 2.61
N PRO A 3 -27.23 16.20 2.57
CA PRO A 3 -25.92 16.57 2.03
C PRO A 3 -24.81 15.93 2.86
N PRO A 4 -23.65 15.59 2.25
CA PRO A 4 -22.52 15.06 2.99
C PRO A 4 -22.05 16.07 4.04
N PRO A 5 -21.48 15.62 5.17
CA PRO A 5 -20.93 16.52 6.16
C PRO A 5 -19.80 17.36 5.54
N GLN A 6 -19.66 18.59 6.01
CA GLN A 6 -18.53 19.42 5.61
C GLN A 6 -17.25 18.85 6.24
N LEU A 7 -16.29 18.46 5.41
CA LEU A 7 -15.01 17.94 5.83
C LEU A 7 -13.92 18.96 5.50
N ASN A 8 -12.97 19.15 6.41
CA ASN A 8 -11.76 19.93 6.15
C ASN A 8 -10.75 19.03 5.40
N ALA A 9 -11.06 18.72 4.15
CA ALA A 9 -10.26 17.88 3.27
C ALA A 9 -10.07 18.53 1.91
N ARG A 10 -8.92 18.30 1.27
CA ARG A 10 -8.64 18.79 -0.10
C ARG A 10 -9.37 17.94 -1.15
N SER A 11 -9.44 16.65 -0.93
CA SER A 11 -10.20 15.73 -1.77
C SER A 11 -10.74 14.56 -0.95
N PHE A 12 -11.89 14.05 -1.35
CA PHE A 12 -12.45 12.81 -0.82
C PHE A 12 -13.42 12.18 -1.81
N ILE A 13 -13.69 10.90 -1.61
CA ILE A 13 -14.75 10.18 -2.27
C ILE A 13 -15.33 9.14 -1.30
N VAL A 14 -16.64 8.96 -1.39
CA VAL A 14 -17.36 7.87 -0.71
C VAL A 14 -18.08 7.08 -1.79
N ILE A 15 -17.81 5.78 -1.85
CA ILE A 15 -18.43 4.87 -2.81
C ILE A 15 -19.14 3.74 -2.07
N ASP A 16 -20.25 3.31 -2.62
CA ASP A 16 -20.89 2.07 -2.23
C ASP A 16 -20.06 0.89 -2.79
N HIS A 17 -19.59 0.02 -1.92
CA HIS A 17 -18.67 -1.06 -2.30
C HIS A 17 -19.30 -2.05 -3.30
N GLU A 18 -20.58 -2.39 -3.12
CA GLU A 18 -21.25 -3.40 -3.94
C GLU A 18 -21.59 -2.86 -5.33
N SER A 19 -22.23 -1.69 -5.38
CA SER A 19 -22.70 -1.08 -6.62
C SER A 19 -21.65 -0.22 -7.35
N GLY A 20 -20.59 0.21 -6.65
CA GLY A 20 -19.61 1.17 -7.15
C GLY A 20 -20.16 2.60 -7.26
N ARG A 21 -21.38 2.87 -6.78
CA ARG A 21 -22.01 4.19 -6.87
C ARG A 21 -21.29 5.20 -5.98
N VAL A 22 -20.96 6.35 -6.55
CA VAL A 22 -20.42 7.49 -5.78
C VAL A 22 -21.56 8.11 -4.97
N LEU A 23 -21.39 8.15 -3.64
CA LEU A 23 -22.35 8.72 -2.70
C LEU A 23 -22.01 10.17 -2.37
N ALA A 24 -20.73 10.51 -2.28
CA ALA A 24 -20.23 11.85 -2.06
C ALA A 24 -18.80 11.98 -2.61
N ALA A 25 -18.43 13.16 -3.09
CA ALA A 25 -17.07 13.44 -3.56
C ALA A 25 -16.76 14.93 -3.51
N LEU A 26 -15.49 15.25 -3.31
CA LEU A 26 -14.89 16.57 -3.48
C LEU A 26 -13.55 16.39 -4.18
N GLU A 27 -13.35 17.03 -5.34
CA GLU A 27 -12.12 16.95 -6.12
C GLU A 27 -11.51 15.54 -6.19
N PRO A 28 -12.32 14.49 -6.50
CA PRO A 28 -11.89 13.09 -6.36
C PRO A 28 -10.76 12.71 -7.31
N ASP A 29 -10.55 13.49 -8.39
CA ASP A 29 -9.54 13.25 -9.42
C ASP A 29 -8.31 14.15 -9.27
N SER A 30 -8.26 14.97 -8.21
CA SER A 30 -7.11 15.80 -7.87
C SER A 30 -5.97 14.91 -7.33
N ARG A 31 -4.76 15.07 -7.90
CA ARG A 31 -3.56 14.36 -7.45
C ARG A 31 -3.12 14.85 -6.08
N GLN A 32 -2.89 13.93 -5.19
CA GLN A 32 -2.41 14.18 -3.83
C GLN A 32 -1.20 13.29 -3.54
N GLU A 33 -0.36 13.71 -2.58
CA GLU A 33 0.68 12.83 -2.02
C GLU A 33 0.00 11.67 -1.29
N PRO A 34 0.32 10.40 -1.64
CA PRO A 34 -0.37 9.25 -1.06
C PRO A 34 0.03 8.98 0.40
N ALA A 35 1.26 9.35 0.78
CA ALA A 35 1.84 8.91 2.05
C ALA A 35 1.62 7.39 2.25
N SER A 36 1.24 6.95 3.43
CA SER A 36 1.03 5.51 3.72
C SER A 36 -0.14 4.86 2.98
N LEU A 37 -0.99 5.58 2.27
CA LEU A 37 -1.94 4.97 1.34
C LEU A 37 -1.26 4.16 0.23
N THR A 38 0.01 4.46 -0.09
CA THR A 38 0.87 3.67 -0.97
C THR A 38 0.90 2.19 -0.57
N LYS A 39 0.86 1.89 0.73
CA LYS A 39 0.92 0.53 1.26
C LYS A 39 -0.30 -0.32 0.90
N LEU A 40 -1.41 0.28 0.47
CA LEU A 40 -2.52 -0.46 -0.13
C LEU A 40 -2.08 -1.17 -1.42
N MET A 41 -1.30 -0.48 -2.28
CA MET A 41 -0.75 -1.10 -3.49
C MET A 41 0.33 -2.13 -3.14
N THR A 42 1.16 -1.85 -2.16
CA THR A 42 2.16 -2.82 -1.69
C THR A 42 1.48 -4.10 -1.20
N ALA A 43 0.45 -3.99 -0.36
CA ALA A 43 -0.35 -5.13 0.07
C ALA A 43 -0.98 -5.87 -1.11
N TYR A 44 -1.54 -5.16 -2.07
CA TYR A 44 -2.16 -5.74 -3.27
C TYR A 44 -1.19 -6.59 -4.07
N VAL A 45 0.04 -6.10 -4.30
CA VAL A 45 1.11 -6.86 -5.00
C VAL A 45 1.53 -8.10 -4.21
N VAL A 46 1.71 -7.96 -2.88
CA VAL A 46 2.08 -9.09 -2.02
C VAL A 46 0.98 -10.15 -1.99
N PHE A 47 -0.28 -9.74 -1.87
CA PHE A 47 -1.43 -10.66 -1.88
C PHE A 47 -1.57 -11.40 -3.22
N HIS A 48 -1.31 -10.73 -4.34
CA HIS A 48 -1.22 -11.41 -5.64
C HIS A 48 -0.11 -12.46 -5.65
N SER A 49 1.06 -12.16 -5.10
CA SER A 49 2.17 -13.11 -5.03
C SER A 49 1.85 -14.33 -4.14
N LEU A 50 1.10 -14.13 -3.05
CA LEU A 50 0.56 -15.21 -2.21
C LEU A 50 -0.46 -16.06 -2.97
N LYS A 51 -1.42 -15.42 -3.65
CA LYS A 51 -2.47 -16.10 -4.42
C LYS A 51 -1.92 -16.92 -5.57
N GLU A 52 -0.86 -16.45 -6.22
CA GLU A 52 -0.15 -17.18 -7.27
C GLU A 52 0.81 -18.25 -6.74
N GLY A 53 0.95 -18.38 -5.43
CA GLY A 53 1.82 -19.38 -4.79
C GLY A 53 3.32 -19.11 -4.96
N ARG A 54 3.70 -17.88 -5.38
CA ARG A 54 5.11 -17.48 -5.51
C ARG A 54 5.79 -17.30 -4.16
N ILE A 55 5.02 -16.93 -3.14
CA ILE A 55 5.43 -16.80 -1.75
C ILE A 55 4.35 -17.39 -0.85
N LYS A 56 4.69 -17.68 0.41
CA LYS A 56 3.77 -18.20 1.42
C LYS A 56 3.86 -17.36 2.69
N LEU A 57 2.79 -17.27 3.46
CA LEU A 57 2.75 -16.50 4.72
C LEU A 57 3.85 -16.93 5.72
N GLY A 58 4.20 -18.21 5.73
CA GLY A 58 5.24 -18.75 6.62
C GLY A 58 6.67 -18.58 6.09
N ASP A 59 6.89 -18.07 4.88
CA ASP A 59 8.23 -17.87 4.36
C ASP A 59 8.97 -16.84 5.21
N MET A 60 10.25 -17.13 5.51
CA MET A 60 11.09 -16.27 6.34
C MET A 60 11.88 -15.30 5.47
N VAL A 61 11.73 -14.03 5.77
CA VAL A 61 12.42 -12.92 5.10
C VAL A 61 13.59 -12.49 5.95
N THR A 62 14.80 -12.50 5.39
CA THR A 62 15.96 -11.91 6.04
C THR A 62 15.93 -10.40 5.87
N VAL A 63 15.94 -9.68 6.98
CA VAL A 63 15.87 -8.22 6.99
C VAL A 63 17.16 -7.63 6.45
N SER A 64 17.08 -6.92 5.34
CA SER A 64 18.20 -6.21 4.72
C SER A 64 18.59 -4.95 5.50
N GLU A 65 19.78 -4.44 5.26
CA GLU A 65 20.21 -3.16 5.80
C GLU A 65 19.33 -2.01 5.25
N ASN A 66 18.88 -2.09 4.00
CA ASN A 66 17.99 -1.09 3.39
C ASN A 66 16.63 -1.05 4.09
N ALA A 67 16.00 -2.21 4.33
CA ALA A 67 14.76 -2.30 5.07
C ALA A 67 14.92 -1.78 6.51
N TRP A 68 15.93 -2.24 7.23
CA TRP A 68 16.22 -1.79 8.60
C TRP A 68 16.41 -0.27 8.70
N ARG A 69 17.10 0.35 7.74
CA ARG A 69 17.32 1.81 7.72
C ARG A 69 16.01 2.62 7.63
N GLN A 70 14.93 2.02 7.12
CA GLN A 70 13.62 2.70 7.05
C GLN A 70 13.01 2.99 8.44
N ALA A 71 13.49 2.30 9.48
CA ALA A 71 13.10 2.58 10.87
C ALA A 71 13.87 3.74 11.50
N ALA A 72 14.82 4.37 10.78
CA ALA A 72 15.65 5.43 11.33
C ALA A 72 14.81 6.67 11.69
N PRO A 73 14.91 7.19 12.94
CA PRO A 73 14.10 8.31 13.40
C PRO A 73 14.18 9.57 12.54
N LYS A 74 15.33 9.80 11.90
CA LYS A 74 15.56 10.95 11.01
C LYS A 74 14.76 10.92 9.71
N LEU A 75 14.27 9.74 9.29
CA LEU A 75 13.44 9.60 8.08
C LEU A 75 11.97 9.93 8.36
N GLY A 76 11.56 9.90 9.62
CA GLY A 76 10.17 10.02 10.02
C GLY A 76 9.34 8.80 9.61
N GLY A 77 8.08 8.79 10.00
CA GLY A 77 7.16 7.71 9.69
C GLY A 77 7.17 6.58 10.71
N SER A 78 6.31 5.59 10.46
CA SER A 78 6.11 4.45 11.36
C SER A 78 7.02 3.29 10.98
N ALA A 79 7.42 2.51 11.97
CA ALA A 79 8.27 1.33 11.80
C ALA A 79 7.81 0.18 12.70
N MET A 80 8.10 -1.04 12.28
CA MET A 80 7.94 -2.26 13.07
C MET A 80 9.17 -2.49 13.96
N TYR A 81 10.28 -1.78 13.68
CA TYR A 81 11.59 -1.88 14.37
C TYR A 81 12.21 -3.28 14.26
N ILE A 82 12.21 -3.84 13.05
CA ILE A 82 12.88 -5.10 12.75
C ILE A 82 14.40 -4.91 12.67
N GLU A 83 15.17 -5.88 13.20
CA GLU A 83 16.62 -5.79 13.23
C GLU A 83 17.27 -6.39 11.98
N VAL A 84 18.34 -5.74 11.49
CA VAL A 84 19.11 -6.20 10.32
C VAL A 84 19.62 -7.64 10.53
N GLY A 85 19.50 -8.48 9.51
CA GLY A 85 19.96 -9.85 9.51
C GLY A 85 19.05 -10.84 10.26
N THR A 86 18.03 -10.37 10.96
CA THR A 86 17.02 -11.25 11.57
C THR A 86 16.06 -11.80 10.51
N GLN A 87 15.35 -12.86 10.86
CA GLN A 87 14.32 -13.46 10.01
C GLN A 87 12.94 -13.19 10.56
N VAL A 88 12.04 -12.68 9.71
CA VAL A 88 10.66 -12.38 10.05
C VAL A 88 9.75 -13.02 9.01
N SER A 89 8.66 -13.65 9.43
CA SER A 89 7.71 -14.25 8.48
C SER A 89 6.97 -13.21 7.66
N ILE A 90 6.58 -13.55 6.43
CA ILE A 90 5.75 -12.69 5.58
C ILE A 90 4.46 -12.28 6.30
N GLU A 91 3.84 -13.19 7.04
CA GLU A 91 2.64 -12.88 7.83
C GLU A 91 2.89 -11.76 8.83
N ASN A 92 3.96 -11.85 9.63
CA ASN A 92 4.30 -10.82 10.61
C ASN A 92 4.68 -9.48 9.95
N LEU A 93 5.40 -9.52 8.82
CA LEU A 93 5.72 -8.31 8.06
C LEU A 93 4.47 -7.63 7.49
N LEU A 94 3.52 -8.40 6.97
CA LEU A 94 2.24 -7.89 6.50
C LEU A 94 1.43 -7.24 7.64
N GLN A 95 1.36 -7.89 8.80
CA GLN A 95 0.71 -7.31 9.98
C GLN A 95 1.44 -6.05 10.46
N GLY A 96 2.77 -6.04 10.49
CA GLY A 96 3.57 -4.86 10.82
C GLY A 96 3.35 -3.71 9.84
N MET A 97 3.23 -3.99 8.55
CA MET A 97 2.91 -3.00 7.52
C MET A 97 1.47 -2.48 7.66
N ILE A 98 0.49 -3.35 7.82
CA ILE A 98 -0.94 -2.98 7.83
C ILE A 98 -1.31 -2.26 9.13
N VAL A 99 -0.94 -2.82 10.29
CA VAL A 99 -1.37 -2.31 11.61
C VAL A 99 -0.49 -1.14 12.07
N GLN A 100 0.84 -1.28 11.95
CA GLN A 100 1.81 -0.27 12.41
C GLN A 100 2.20 0.71 11.31
N SER A 101 1.78 0.45 10.07
CA SER A 101 2.27 1.20 8.92
C SER A 101 3.81 1.17 8.78
N GLY A 102 4.45 0.06 9.19
CA GLY A 102 5.91 -0.08 9.27
C GLY A 102 6.59 0.05 7.92
N ASN A 103 7.42 1.08 7.75
CA ASN A 103 8.18 1.30 6.51
C ASN A 103 9.24 0.23 6.29
N ASP A 104 9.90 -0.20 7.36
CA ASP A 104 10.89 -1.28 7.38
C ASP A 104 10.28 -2.63 6.93
N ALA A 105 9.13 -3.00 7.49
CA ALA A 105 8.38 -4.19 7.08
C ALA A 105 7.95 -4.10 5.60
N THR A 106 7.55 -2.92 5.16
CA THR A 106 7.12 -2.66 3.77
C THR A 106 8.25 -2.91 2.79
N VAL A 107 9.44 -2.35 3.05
CA VAL A 107 10.61 -2.52 2.18
C VAL A 107 11.11 -3.98 2.21
N ALA A 108 11.12 -4.63 3.39
CA ALA A 108 11.48 -6.05 3.49
C ALA A 108 10.56 -6.94 2.64
N LEU A 109 9.25 -6.70 2.65
CA LEU A 109 8.29 -7.39 1.78
C LEU A 109 8.57 -7.13 0.29
N ALA A 110 8.80 -5.87 -0.08
CA ALA A 110 9.06 -5.48 -1.46
C ALA A 110 10.31 -6.17 -2.02
N GLU A 111 11.39 -6.17 -1.25
CA GLU A 111 12.65 -6.83 -1.63
C GLU A 111 12.50 -8.35 -1.73
N HIS A 112 11.76 -8.97 -0.80
CA HIS A 112 11.53 -10.41 -0.84
C HIS A 112 10.72 -10.83 -2.07
N VAL A 113 9.68 -10.09 -2.42
CA VAL A 113 8.80 -10.40 -3.56
C VAL A 113 9.47 -10.19 -4.90
N ALA A 114 10.27 -9.13 -5.05
CA ALA A 114 10.78 -8.68 -6.35
C ALA A 114 12.31 -8.65 -6.45
N GLY A 115 13.04 -9.03 -5.40
CA GLY A 115 14.49 -8.97 -5.31
C GLY A 115 15.03 -7.58 -4.97
N THR A 116 14.37 -6.51 -5.46
CA THR A 116 14.69 -5.11 -5.12
C THR A 116 13.42 -4.28 -5.00
N GLU A 117 13.47 -3.23 -4.18
CA GLU A 117 12.35 -2.27 -4.10
C GLU A 117 12.06 -1.61 -5.46
N ALA A 118 13.09 -1.28 -6.24
CA ALA A 118 12.91 -0.69 -7.57
C ALA A 118 12.11 -1.59 -8.53
N THR A 119 12.40 -2.90 -8.54
CA THR A 119 11.64 -3.88 -9.31
C THR A 119 10.20 -4.01 -8.78
N PHE A 120 10.04 -3.96 -7.46
CA PHE A 120 8.72 -4.00 -6.84
C PHE A 120 7.86 -2.79 -7.23
N VAL A 121 8.44 -1.59 -7.28
CA VAL A 121 7.77 -0.37 -7.73
C VAL A 121 7.29 -0.49 -9.18
N GLN A 122 8.08 -1.13 -10.05
CA GLN A 122 7.62 -1.42 -11.42
C GLN A 122 6.39 -2.34 -11.42
N MET A 123 6.34 -3.33 -10.53
CA MET A 123 5.15 -4.17 -10.35
C MET A 123 3.95 -3.34 -9.86
N MET A 124 4.14 -2.46 -8.86
CA MET A 124 3.09 -1.57 -8.36
C MET A 124 2.48 -0.73 -9.48
N ASN A 125 3.31 -0.09 -10.30
CA ASN A 125 2.84 0.72 -11.43
C ASN A 125 2.18 -0.12 -12.54
N SER A 126 2.64 -1.36 -12.75
CA SER A 126 1.97 -2.30 -13.67
C SER A 126 0.57 -2.66 -13.17
N PHE A 127 0.40 -2.94 -11.88
CA PHE A 127 -0.90 -3.20 -11.28
C PHE A 127 -1.79 -1.96 -11.29
N ALA A 128 -1.25 -0.77 -11.01
CA ALA A 128 -1.99 0.49 -11.12
C ALA A 128 -2.59 0.65 -12.53
N LYS A 129 -1.79 0.40 -13.56
CA LYS A 129 -2.27 0.42 -14.95
C LYS A 129 -3.35 -0.64 -15.23
N ARG A 130 -3.18 -1.87 -14.73
CA ARG A 130 -4.17 -2.95 -14.88
C ARG A 130 -5.50 -2.63 -14.21
N LEU A 131 -5.47 -1.96 -13.06
CA LEU A 131 -6.66 -1.51 -12.32
C LEU A 131 -7.27 -0.23 -12.89
N GLY A 132 -6.65 0.39 -13.90
CA GLY A 132 -7.14 1.64 -14.49
C GLY A 132 -6.91 2.87 -13.60
N LEU A 133 -5.92 2.85 -12.71
CA LEU A 133 -5.59 3.97 -11.84
C LEU A 133 -4.81 5.04 -12.62
N THR A 134 -5.53 5.85 -13.38
CA THR A 134 -4.94 6.80 -14.35
C THR A 134 -4.34 8.05 -13.70
N GLY A 135 -4.71 8.34 -12.47
CA GLY A 135 -4.21 9.45 -11.66
C GLY A 135 -3.21 9.02 -10.59
N THR A 136 -2.50 7.89 -10.79
CA THR A 136 -1.63 7.28 -9.78
C THR A 136 -0.26 6.94 -10.36
N HIS A 137 0.78 7.25 -9.60
CA HIS A 137 2.15 6.82 -9.87
C HIS A 137 2.91 6.61 -8.56
N PHE A 138 3.63 5.50 -8.46
CA PHE A 138 4.43 5.12 -7.30
C PHE A 138 5.92 5.20 -7.63
N THR A 139 6.72 5.68 -6.66
CA THR A 139 8.19 5.78 -6.75
C THR A 139 8.89 4.95 -5.67
N ASP A 140 8.18 4.56 -4.61
CA ASP A 140 8.64 3.67 -3.56
C ASP A 140 7.47 2.83 -3.02
N ALA A 141 7.79 1.86 -2.16
CA ALA A 141 6.79 0.94 -1.61
C ALA A 141 6.06 1.47 -0.36
N ALA A 142 6.61 2.46 0.33
CA ALA A 142 6.15 2.90 1.64
C ALA A 142 5.36 4.21 1.64
N GLY A 143 5.50 5.03 0.59
CA GLY A 143 4.84 6.33 0.48
C GLY A 143 5.67 7.49 1.01
N MET A 144 6.99 7.43 0.82
CA MET A 144 7.87 8.54 1.19
C MET A 144 7.63 9.76 0.29
N PRO A 145 7.81 10.99 0.79
CA PRO A 145 7.59 12.19 0.00
C PRO A 145 8.44 12.22 -1.27
N ASN A 146 7.78 12.31 -2.43
CA ASN A 146 8.44 12.43 -3.73
C ASN A 146 7.47 13.15 -4.69
N PRO A 147 7.92 14.19 -5.41
CA PRO A 147 7.06 14.95 -6.35
C PRO A 147 6.44 14.10 -7.47
N GLU A 148 7.10 13.00 -7.84
CA GLU A 148 6.62 12.06 -8.86
C GLU A 148 5.65 11.01 -8.29
N GLN A 149 5.44 10.98 -6.97
CA GLN A 149 4.55 10.03 -6.30
C GLN A 149 3.21 10.68 -5.99
N TYR A 150 2.14 10.17 -6.60
CA TYR A 150 0.81 10.74 -6.44
C TYR A 150 -0.28 9.68 -6.60
N ILE A 151 -1.43 9.98 -6.01
CA ILE A 151 -2.67 9.21 -6.14
C ILE A 151 -3.87 10.17 -6.11
N THR A 152 -4.99 9.77 -6.70
CA THR A 152 -6.27 10.46 -6.53
C THR A 152 -7.16 9.74 -5.52
N ALA A 153 -8.13 10.44 -4.92
CA ALA A 153 -9.10 9.82 -4.03
C ALA A 153 -9.90 8.72 -4.75
N ARG A 154 -10.22 8.93 -6.03
CA ARG A 154 -10.91 7.92 -6.86
C ARG A 154 -10.06 6.67 -7.04
N ASP A 155 -8.80 6.81 -7.38
CA ASP A 155 -7.89 5.69 -7.59
C ASP A 155 -7.64 4.92 -6.27
N ALA A 156 -7.49 5.64 -5.15
CA ALA A 156 -7.37 5.02 -3.84
C ALA A 156 -8.61 4.18 -3.48
N ALA A 157 -9.82 4.69 -3.75
CA ALA A 157 -11.05 3.95 -3.53
C ALA A 157 -11.17 2.74 -4.48
N THR A 158 -10.74 2.87 -5.73
CA THR A 158 -10.70 1.76 -6.71
C THR A 158 -9.77 0.66 -6.24
N LEU A 159 -8.57 1.02 -5.77
CA LEU A 159 -7.59 0.08 -5.22
C LEU A 159 -8.12 -0.61 -3.96
N ALA A 160 -8.69 0.14 -3.02
CA ALA A 160 -9.30 -0.42 -1.81
C ALA A 160 -10.44 -1.40 -2.16
N ASN A 161 -11.27 -1.06 -3.13
CA ASN A 161 -12.33 -1.93 -3.61
C ASN A 161 -11.79 -3.25 -4.20
N ALA A 162 -10.69 -3.18 -4.97
CA ALA A 162 -10.02 -4.35 -5.50
C ALA A 162 -9.48 -5.25 -4.38
N LEU A 163 -8.83 -4.67 -3.35
CA LEU A 163 -8.36 -5.40 -2.18
C LEU A 163 -9.49 -6.18 -1.49
N ILE A 164 -10.62 -5.53 -1.25
CA ILE A 164 -11.76 -6.14 -0.56
C ILE A 164 -12.32 -7.30 -1.38
N ARG A 165 -12.46 -7.13 -2.70
CA ARG A 165 -13.08 -8.13 -3.60
C ARG A 165 -12.16 -9.32 -3.88
N GLU A 166 -10.89 -9.08 -4.10
CA GLU A 166 -9.96 -10.10 -4.59
C GLU A 166 -9.25 -10.86 -3.46
N PHE A 167 -9.17 -10.24 -2.26
CA PHE A 167 -8.44 -10.76 -1.10
C PHE A 167 -9.24 -10.61 0.21
N PRO A 168 -10.49 -11.08 0.28
CA PRO A 168 -11.33 -10.94 1.47
C PRO A 168 -10.71 -11.63 2.70
N GLU A 169 -9.91 -12.68 2.51
CA GLU A 169 -9.20 -13.39 3.56
C GLU A 169 -8.13 -12.54 4.25
N TYR A 170 -7.50 -11.61 3.54
CA TYR A 170 -6.48 -10.71 4.08
C TYR A 170 -7.06 -9.34 4.49
N TYR A 171 -8.20 -8.95 3.91
CA TYR A 171 -8.85 -7.69 4.25
C TYR A 171 -9.20 -7.57 5.75
N LYS A 172 -9.47 -8.68 6.41
CA LYS A 172 -9.74 -8.73 7.86
C LYS A 172 -8.58 -8.27 8.75
N TRP A 173 -7.39 -8.05 8.19
CA TRP A 173 -6.23 -7.53 8.92
C TRP A 173 -6.21 -5.99 9.00
N TYR A 174 -7.09 -5.31 8.23
CA TYR A 174 -7.31 -3.86 8.28
C TYR A 174 -8.40 -3.50 9.36
#